data_558bb2f6c13a28de31f478246110caa5
#
_entry.id   558bb2f6c13a28de31f478246110caa5
#
_cell.length_a   1.000
_cell.length_b   1.000
_cell.length_c   1.000
_cell.angle_alpha   90.00
_cell.angle_beta   90.00
_cell.angle_gamma   90.00
#
_symmetry.space_group_name_H-M   'P 1'
#
loop_
_entity.id
_entity.type
_entity.pdbx_description
1 polymer ?
#
loop_
_entity_poly.entity_id
_entity_poly.type
_entity_poly.pdbx_seq_one_letter_code
_entity_poly.pdbx_strand_id
1 'polypeptide(L)'
;MQDRYVADEARVSISSLEAETIMKSTPVQTVKSILGRIGIEYEEGLPKEAYISALKEEFCSEPKWVLLMLPKVMLDFLTEVWENSVIAMTEERWNYIEYLKIFGFLAYQMGNPVTDEPNRLIVVEEMKDNFYFLLKSRKNRKLLSVYDEWEKIITGFMYYYGFIETRTLYSLFLKVSKKVISYEDFLLFIKCRTSLWPFGAILKDTFEKNEYFQYLNVENPDMLLEYVRQHENLPYKPIKLEDLMYVSDAAGIDNRWRGVSELGNLFIDKMGLNYYRATVLVRTLLIMIKNGSSYEKLQEKVSILSFENAQIREEVQQAVRQIFENVPVFEYKGYSRAEYKRLSYQKQLKKRKTLFTIIDGGKE
;
A
#
# COMPACT_ATOMS: atom_id res chain seq x y z
N MET A 1 -0.39 -36.02 11.40
CA MET A 1 -1.79 -35.62 11.52
C MET A 1 -1.84 -34.13 11.25
N GLN A 2 -2.18 -33.75 10.04
CA GLN A 2 -2.39 -32.36 9.66
C GLN A 2 -3.83 -32.04 10.01
N ASP A 3 -4.03 -31.40 11.16
CA ASP A 3 -5.31 -30.76 11.46
C ASP A 3 -5.44 -29.54 10.53
N ARG A 4 -6.10 -29.78 9.40
CA ARG A 4 -6.69 -28.71 8.60
C ARG A 4 -7.84 -28.12 9.44
N TYR A 5 -7.53 -27.06 10.19
CA TYR A 5 -8.56 -26.09 10.52
C TYR A 5 -8.93 -25.38 9.19
N VAL A 6 -9.79 -26.01 8.42
CA VAL A 6 -10.65 -25.30 7.49
C VAL A 6 -11.63 -24.57 8.41
N ALA A 7 -11.36 -23.31 8.70
CA ALA A 7 -12.36 -22.44 9.27
C ALA A 7 -13.58 -22.58 8.35
N ASP A 8 -14.73 -22.99 8.89
CA ASP A 8 -16.00 -22.96 8.14
C ASP A 8 -16.13 -21.58 7.54
N GLU A 9 -16.04 -21.47 6.21
CA GLU A 9 -16.17 -20.20 5.51
C GLU A 9 -17.54 -19.63 5.85
N ALA A 10 -17.57 -18.56 6.64
CA ALA A 10 -18.82 -17.90 7.00
C ALA A 10 -19.54 -17.51 5.71
N ARG A 11 -20.75 -18.00 5.51
CA ARG A 11 -21.59 -17.61 4.36
C ARG A 11 -22.44 -16.41 4.73
N VAL A 12 -22.50 -15.44 3.81
CA VAL A 12 -23.27 -14.23 3.99
C VAL A 12 -24.29 -14.12 2.85
N SER A 13 -25.56 -13.88 3.18
CA SER A 13 -26.61 -13.62 2.20
C SER A 13 -26.52 -12.20 1.65
N ILE A 14 -26.97 -12.00 0.42
CA ILE A 14 -26.93 -10.71 -0.26
C ILE A 14 -28.35 -10.24 -0.52
N SER A 15 -28.58 -8.96 -0.26
CA SER A 15 -29.80 -8.24 -0.61
C SER A 15 -29.46 -6.89 -1.23
N SER A 16 -30.39 -6.28 -1.95
CA SER A 16 -30.22 -4.92 -2.49
C SER A 16 -31.26 -3.98 -1.87
N LEU A 17 -30.86 -2.73 -1.65
CA LEU A 17 -31.73 -1.65 -1.23
C LEU A 17 -31.32 -0.36 -1.92
N GLU A 18 -32.27 0.55 -2.11
CA GLU A 18 -31.98 1.89 -2.60
C GLU A 18 -31.01 2.63 -1.67
N ALA A 19 -30.14 3.45 -2.23
CA ALA A 19 -29.17 4.27 -1.50
C ALA A 19 -29.84 5.11 -0.41
N GLU A 20 -31.01 5.68 -0.71
CA GLU A 20 -31.80 6.48 0.22
C GLU A 20 -32.22 5.68 1.47
N THR A 21 -32.64 4.43 1.28
CA THR A 21 -33.05 3.54 2.38
C THR A 21 -31.87 3.19 3.29
N ILE A 22 -30.70 2.88 2.69
CA ILE A 22 -29.48 2.57 3.45
C ILE A 22 -29.01 3.82 4.22
N MET A 23 -29.01 4.99 3.57
CA MET A 23 -28.47 6.21 4.15
C MET A 23 -29.39 6.85 5.20
N LYS A 24 -30.69 6.57 5.18
CA LYS A 24 -31.62 7.04 6.24
C LYS A 24 -31.20 6.59 7.64
N SER A 25 -30.68 5.39 7.78
CA SER A 25 -30.15 4.86 9.05
C SER A 25 -28.71 5.27 9.36
N THR A 26 -27.97 5.78 8.36
CA THR A 26 -26.56 6.16 8.49
C THR A 26 -26.46 7.54 9.14
N PRO A 27 -25.52 7.76 10.10
CA PRO A 27 -25.27 9.09 10.67
C PRO A 27 -24.91 10.13 9.59
N VAL A 28 -25.43 11.36 9.73
CA VAL A 28 -25.18 12.44 8.74
C VAL A 28 -23.69 12.69 8.49
N GLN A 29 -22.86 12.61 9.53
CA GLN A 29 -21.41 12.78 9.40
C GLN A 29 -20.75 11.69 8.54
N THR A 30 -21.30 10.47 8.58
CA THR A 30 -20.85 9.38 7.70
C THR A 30 -21.21 9.67 6.24
N VAL A 31 -22.44 10.15 5.97
CA VAL A 31 -22.86 10.54 4.61
C VAL A 31 -21.97 11.67 4.07
N LYS A 32 -21.71 12.72 4.88
CA LYS A 32 -20.78 13.79 4.54
C LYS A 32 -19.37 13.29 4.27
N SER A 33 -18.89 12.36 5.09
CA SER A 33 -17.57 11.74 4.90
C SER A 33 -17.50 10.97 3.57
N ILE A 34 -18.57 10.28 3.18
CA ILE A 34 -18.65 9.59 1.89
C ILE A 34 -18.56 10.61 0.75
N LEU A 35 -19.39 11.65 0.76
CA LEU A 35 -19.38 12.71 -0.26
C LEU A 35 -17.99 13.33 -0.41
N GLY A 36 -17.36 13.73 0.70
CA GLY A 36 -16.01 14.31 0.67
C GLY A 36 -14.95 13.36 0.12
N ARG A 37 -15.07 12.05 0.38
CA ARG A 37 -14.13 11.04 -0.14
C ARG A 37 -14.27 10.82 -1.64
N ILE A 38 -15.49 10.90 -2.19
CA ILE A 38 -15.74 10.81 -3.64
C ILE A 38 -15.58 12.17 -4.35
N GLY A 39 -15.11 13.20 -3.63
CA GLY A 39 -14.79 14.50 -4.20
C GLY A 39 -16.00 15.41 -4.46
N ILE A 40 -17.16 15.12 -3.87
CA ILE A 40 -18.36 15.94 -3.99
C ILE A 40 -18.27 17.09 -2.97
N GLU A 41 -18.24 18.32 -3.48
CA GLU A 41 -18.39 19.52 -2.66
C GLU A 41 -19.85 19.72 -2.27
N TYR A 42 -20.11 20.02 -1.03
CA TYR A 42 -21.43 20.26 -0.50
C TYR A 42 -21.43 21.48 0.43
N GLU A 43 -22.57 22.16 0.49
CA GLU A 43 -22.79 23.27 1.42
C GLU A 43 -23.01 22.73 2.83
N GLU A 44 -22.38 23.34 3.84
CA GLU A 44 -22.57 22.96 5.25
C GLU A 44 -23.90 23.44 5.78
N GLY A 45 -24.48 22.69 6.72
CA GLY A 45 -25.74 23.06 7.39
C GLY A 45 -27.00 22.62 6.63
N LEU A 46 -26.89 21.93 5.50
CA LEU A 46 -28.06 21.39 4.82
C LEU A 46 -28.72 20.24 5.60
N PRO A 47 -30.00 19.97 5.39
CA PRO A 47 -30.66 18.80 5.96
C PRO A 47 -30.06 17.48 5.40
N LYS A 48 -30.15 16.41 6.17
CA LYS A 48 -29.57 15.11 5.82
C LYS A 48 -30.03 14.60 4.45
N GLU A 49 -31.27 14.84 4.11
CA GLU A 49 -31.89 14.45 2.85
C GLU A 49 -31.21 15.05 1.63
N ALA A 50 -30.68 16.30 1.75
CA ALA A 50 -29.94 16.94 0.68
C ALA A 50 -28.60 16.22 0.42
N TYR A 51 -27.90 15.80 1.46
CA TYR A 51 -26.66 15.02 1.32
C TYR A 51 -26.92 13.63 0.72
N ILE A 52 -28.02 12.98 1.12
CA ILE A 52 -28.41 11.68 0.55
C ILE A 52 -28.77 11.85 -0.94
N SER A 53 -29.48 12.90 -1.31
CA SER A 53 -29.83 13.19 -2.69
C SER A 53 -28.60 13.43 -3.56
N ALA A 54 -27.62 14.20 -3.07
CA ALA A 54 -26.36 14.42 -3.77
C ALA A 54 -25.56 13.12 -3.96
N LEU A 55 -25.52 12.25 -2.95
CA LEU A 55 -24.87 10.95 -3.04
C LEU A 55 -25.57 10.03 -4.05
N LYS A 56 -26.90 10.01 -4.06
CA LYS A 56 -27.70 9.23 -5.01
C LYS A 56 -27.50 9.70 -6.44
N GLU A 57 -27.47 11.02 -6.66
CA GLU A 57 -27.17 11.61 -7.97
C GLU A 57 -25.79 11.19 -8.49
N GLU A 58 -24.78 11.21 -7.63
CA GLU A 58 -23.44 10.76 -7.99
C GLU A 58 -23.38 9.26 -8.29
N PHE A 59 -24.11 8.42 -7.58
CA PHE A 59 -24.23 7.00 -7.89
C PHE A 59 -24.92 6.72 -9.24
N CYS A 60 -25.68 7.68 -9.76
CA CYS A 60 -26.31 7.63 -11.09
C CYS A 60 -25.44 8.25 -12.18
N SER A 61 -24.36 8.96 -11.81
CA SER A 61 -23.46 9.59 -12.77
C SER A 61 -22.53 8.60 -13.47
N GLU A 62 -21.79 9.06 -14.50
CA GLU A 62 -20.81 8.23 -15.18
C GLU A 62 -19.67 7.80 -14.22
N PRO A 63 -19.48 6.52 -13.98
CA PRO A 63 -18.62 6.04 -12.90
C PRO A 63 -17.13 5.94 -13.26
N LYS A 64 -16.59 6.84 -14.06
CA LYS A 64 -15.16 6.84 -14.40
C LYS A 64 -14.27 6.89 -13.15
N TRP A 65 -14.71 7.62 -12.14
CA TRP A 65 -14.02 7.72 -10.85
C TRP A 65 -13.95 6.38 -10.11
N VAL A 66 -14.97 5.50 -10.20
CA VAL A 66 -14.95 4.16 -9.56
C VAL A 66 -13.78 3.32 -10.09
N LEU A 67 -13.50 3.39 -11.39
CA LEU A 67 -12.38 2.67 -12.00
C LEU A 67 -11.02 3.20 -11.51
N LEU A 68 -10.93 4.51 -11.25
CA LEU A 68 -9.72 5.14 -10.71
C LEU A 68 -9.53 4.84 -9.23
N MET A 69 -10.62 4.83 -8.49
CA MET A 69 -10.61 4.72 -7.03
C MET A 69 -10.38 3.29 -6.56
N LEU A 70 -11.11 2.31 -7.07
CA LEU A 70 -11.11 0.94 -6.55
C LEU A 70 -10.09 0.05 -7.26
N PRO A 71 -9.27 -0.70 -6.51
CA PRO A 71 -8.44 -1.75 -7.04
C PRO A 71 -9.26 -2.80 -7.77
N LYS A 72 -8.65 -3.42 -8.79
CA LYS A 72 -9.31 -4.47 -9.58
C LYS A 72 -9.91 -5.58 -8.71
N VAL A 73 -9.19 -6.03 -7.69
CA VAL A 73 -9.65 -7.08 -6.77
C VAL A 73 -10.95 -6.72 -6.03
N MET A 74 -11.13 -5.45 -5.65
CA MET A 74 -12.37 -4.98 -5.02
C MET A 74 -13.51 -4.87 -6.02
N LEU A 75 -13.23 -4.48 -7.26
CA LEU A 75 -14.23 -4.42 -8.32
C LEU A 75 -14.67 -5.82 -8.76
N ASP A 76 -13.74 -6.78 -8.81
CA ASP A 76 -14.06 -8.18 -9.05
C ASP A 76 -14.93 -8.75 -7.91
N PHE A 77 -14.63 -8.42 -6.65
CA PHE A 77 -15.44 -8.80 -5.50
C PHE A 77 -16.83 -8.16 -5.52
N LEU A 78 -16.97 -6.87 -5.82
CA LEU A 78 -18.27 -6.22 -6.01
C LEU A 78 -19.10 -6.90 -7.11
N THR A 79 -18.46 -7.25 -8.20
CA THR A 79 -19.13 -7.95 -9.32
C THR A 79 -19.66 -9.31 -8.85
N GLU A 80 -18.86 -10.07 -8.10
CA GLU A 80 -19.28 -11.34 -7.51
C GLU A 80 -20.47 -11.18 -6.54
N VAL A 81 -20.42 -10.14 -5.69
CA VAL A 81 -21.51 -9.79 -4.78
C VAL A 81 -22.80 -9.48 -5.54
N TRP A 82 -22.72 -8.79 -6.67
CA TRP A 82 -23.91 -8.45 -7.50
C TRP A 82 -24.48 -9.65 -8.26
N GLU A 83 -23.67 -10.68 -8.52
CA GLU A 83 -24.07 -11.87 -9.29
C GLU A 83 -24.64 -12.98 -8.44
N ASN A 84 -24.35 -13.01 -7.16
CA ASN A 84 -24.71 -14.12 -6.27
C ASN A 84 -25.64 -13.68 -5.17
N SER A 85 -26.47 -14.59 -4.69
CA SER A 85 -27.34 -14.38 -3.52
C SER A 85 -26.66 -14.74 -2.21
N VAL A 86 -25.57 -15.49 -2.27
CA VAL A 86 -24.75 -15.91 -1.11
C VAL A 86 -23.30 -15.97 -1.53
N ILE A 87 -22.40 -15.46 -0.71
CA ILE A 87 -20.96 -15.55 -0.91
C ILE A 87 -20.25 -16.12 0.31
N ALA A 88 -19.13 -16.82 0.07
CA ALA A 88 -18.24 -17.27 1.12
C ALA A 88 -17.32 -16.11 1.54
N MET A 89 -17.06 -16.00 2.84
CA MET A 89 -16.26 -14.91 3.40
C MET A 89 -14.88 -15.40 3.84
N THR A 90 -13.84 -14.73 3.35
CA THR A 90 -12.47 -14.87 3.79
C THR A 90 -12.04 -13.63 4.58
N GLU A 91 -10.93 -13.71 5.32
CA GLU A 91 -10.36 -12.54 6.02
C GLU A 91 -10.10 -11.37 5.07
N GLU A 92 -9.60 -11.64 3.87
CA GLU A 92 -9.35 -10.64 2.84
C GLU A 92 -10.65 -9.96 2.37
N ARG A 93 -11.72 -10.72 2.18
CA ARG A 93 -13.05 -10.21 1.78
C ARG A 93 -13.67 -9.33 2.85
N TRP A 94 -13.45 -9.63 4.12
CA TRP A 94 -13.87 -8.74 5.21
C TRP A 94 -13.19 -7.37 5.13
N ASN A 95 -11.92 -7.33 4.78
CA ASN A 95 -11.21 -6.07 4.55
C ASN A 95 -11.83 -5.29 3.38
N TYR A 96 -12.18 -5.95 2.27
CA TYR A 96 -12.86 -5.27 1.14
C TYR A 96 -14.21 -4.68 1.56
N ILE A 97 -15.00 -5.39 2.37
CA ILE A 97 -16.27 -4.88 2.88
C ILE A 97 -16.06 -3.60 3.68
N GLU A 98 -15.09 -3.58 4.60
CA GLU A 98 -14.81 -2.38 5.39
C GLU A 98 -14.45 -1.18 4.52
N TYR A 99 -13.67 -1.37 3.46
CA TYR A 99 -13.41 -0.30 2.50
C TYR A 99 -14.65 0.14 1.74
N LEU A 100 -15.40 -0.79 1.18
CA LEU A 100 -16.57 -0.49 0.36
C LEU A 100 -17.68 0.19 1.15
N LYS A 101 -17.83 -0.14 2.44
CA LYS A 101 -18.74 0.56 3.37
C LYS A 101 -18.38 2.04 3.55
N ILE A 102 -17.09 2.37 3.64
CA ILE A 102 -16.61 3.74 3.83
C ILE A 102 -17.09 4.67 2.69
N PHE A 103 -17.36 4.12 1.51
CA PHE A 103 -17.81 4.85 0.32
C PHE A 103 -19.28 4.67 0.01
N GLY A 104 -20.01 3.96 0.86
CA GLY A 104 -21.42 3.71 0.68
C GLY A 104 -21.76 2.74 -0.47
N PHE A 105 -20.80 1.94 -0.95
CA PHE A 105 -21.03 0.95 -2.00
C PHE A 105 -21.83 -0.24 -1.52
N LEU A 106 -21.72 -0.57 -0.24
CA LEU A 106 -22.49 -1.61 0.42
C LEU A 106 -22.62 -1.30 1.91
N ALA A 107 -23.56 -1.98 2.55
CA ALA A 107 -23.70 -2.04 4.00
C ALA A 107 -23.62 -3.50 4.47
N TYR A 108 -23.28 -3.68 5.73
CA TYR A 108 -23.26 -4.99 6.37
C TYR A 108 -24.21 -4.99 7.55
N GLN A 109 -25.09 -5.96 7.61
CA GLN A 109 -26.02 -6.19 8.70
C GLN A 109 -25.64 -7.50 9.39
N MET A 110 -25.34 -7.41 10.68
CA MET A 110 -25.14 -8.60 11.49
C MET A 110 -26.50 -9.31 11.66
N GLY A 111 -26.48 -10.61 11.45
CA GLY A 111 -27.62 -11.45 11.75
C GLY A 111 -27.90 -11.52 13.26
N ASN A 112 -29.06 -11.98 13.61
CA ASN A 112 -29.44 -12.22 15.00
C ASN A 112 -29.43 -13.73 15.29
N PRO A 113 -28.45 -14.23 16.05
CA PRO A 113 -28.38 -15.65 16.37
C PRO A 113 -29.58 -16.17 17.19
N VAL A 114 -30.33 -15.26 17.85
CA VAL A 114 -31.51 -15.62 18.63
C VAL A 114 -32.72 -15.88 17.72
N THR A 115 -32.84 -15.14 16.61
CA THR A 115 -33.91 -15.26 15.63
C THR A 115 -33.51 -16.08 14.40
N ASP A 116 -32.29 -16.64 14.39
CA ASP A 116 -31.72 -17.39 13.29
C ASP A 116 -31.62 -16.56 11.98
N GLU A 117 -31.51 -15.24 12.12
CA GLU A 117 -31.31 -14.36 10.98
C GLU A 117 -29.84 -14.41 10.52
N PRO A 118 -29.61 -14.66 9.23
CA PRO A 118 -28.24 -14.73 8.72
C PRO A 118 -27.60 -13.34 8.62
N ASN A 119 -26.28 -13.30 8.67
CA ASN A 119 -25.52 -12.12 8.29
C ASN A 119 -25.83 -11.73 6.83
N ARG A 120 -25.93 -10.43 6.55
CA ARG A 120 -26.29 -9.92 5.22
C ARG A 120 -25.34 -8.85 4.75
N LEU A 121 -24.98 -8.92 3.47
CA LEU A 121 -24.44 -7.79 2.72
C LEU A 121 -25.60 -7.12 1.98
N ILE A 122 -25.70 -5.81 2.13
CA ILE A 122 -26.71 -5.00 1.47
C ILE A 122 -26.00 -4.14 0.44
N VAL A 123 -26.27 -4.38 -0.83
CA VAL A 123 -25.71 -3.61 -1.95
C VAL A 123 -26.62 -2.44 -2.31
N VAL A 124 -26.01 -1.35 -2.73
CA VAL A 124 -26.73 -0.19 -3.24
C VAL A 124 -27.23 -0.50 -4.65
N GLU A 125 -28.54 -0.44 -4.85
CA GLU A 125 -29.21 -0.85 -6.09
C GLU A 125 -28.81 0.02 -7.27
N GLU A 126 -28.78 1.34 -7.09
CA GLU A 126 -28.33 2.30 -8.12
C GLU A 126 -26.90 2.04 -8.57
N MET A 127 -26.03 1.61 -7.66
CA MET A 127 -24.66 1.24 -8.03
C MET A 127 -24.60 -0.02 -8.90
N LYS A 128 -25.38 -1.04 -8.52
CA LYS A 128 -25.48 -2.26 -9.31
C LYS A 128 -25.97 -1.95 -10.73
N ASP A 129 -27.05 -1.19 -10.85
CA ASP A 129 -27.67 -0.88 -12.14
C ASP A 129 -26.73 -0.10 -13.06
N ASN A 130 -26.03 0.89 -12.52
CA ASN A 130 -25.17 1.76 -13.30
C ASN A 130 -23.79 1.17 -13.60
N PHE A 131 -23.22 0.40 -12.67
CA PHE A 131 -21.81 0.03 -12.73
C PHE A 131 -21.56 -1.41 -13.16
N TYR A 132 -22.50 -2.30 -13.01
CA TYR A 132 -22.35 -3.72 -13.33
C TYR A 132 -21.91 -3.95 -14.79
N PHE A 133 -22.66 -3.38 -15.75
CA PHE A 133 -22.32 -3.52 -17.17
C PHE A 133 -21.03 -2.79 -17.56
N LEU A 134 -20.77 -1.66 -16.90
CA LEU A 134 -19.56 -0.90 -17.12
C LEU A 134 -18.33 -1.72 -16.71
N LEU A 135 -18.35 -2.36 -15.54
CA LEU A 135 -17.23 -3.20 -15.07
C LEU A 135 -17.02 -4.43 -15.96
N LYS A 136 -18.09 -4.96 -16.59
CA LYS A 136 -18.00 -6.10 -17.53
C LYS A 136 -17.53 -5.71 -18.93
N SER A 137 -17.50 -4.44 -19.28
CA SER A 137 -17.05 -3.96 -20.58
C SER A 137 -15.60 -4.37 -20.84
N ARG A 138 -15.31 -4.92 -22.03
CA ARG A 138 -13.95 -5.31 -22.44
C ARG A 138 -12.96 -4.14 -22.38
N LYS A 139 -13.42 -2.93 -22.73
CA LYS A 139 -12.62 -1.70 -22.69
C LYS A 139 -12.20 -1.40 -21.25
N ASN A 140 -13.15 -1.42 -20.33
CA ASN A 140 -12.89 -1.07 -18.94
C ASN A 140 -12.05 -2.15 -18.21
N ARG A 141 -12.26 -3.43 -18.51
CA ARG A 141 -11.37 -4.50 -17.98
C ARG A 141 -9.91 -4.33 -18.42
N LYS A 142 -9.67 -3.89 -19.67
CA LYS A 142 -8.32 -3.55 -20.11
C LYS A 142 -7.76 -2.34 -19.36
N LEU A 143 -8.58 -1.32 -19.13
CA LEU A 143 -8.20 -0.14 -18.38
C LEU A 143 -7.87 -0.50 -16.91
N LEU A 144 -8.69 -1.31 -16.27
CA LEU A 144 -8.43 -1.81 -14.92
C LEU A 144 -7.11 -2.58 -14.83
N SER A 145 -6.79 -3.40 -15.83
CA SER A 145 -5.49 -4.10 -15.86
C SER A 145 -4.30 -3.14 -15.98
N VAL A 146 -4.49 -2.01 -16.68
CA VAL A 146 -3.47 -0.95 -16.75
C VAL A 146 -3.34 -0.26 -15.40
N TYR A 147 -4.43 0.04 -14.74
CA TYR A 147 -4.40 0.66 -13.39
C TYR A 147 -3.83 -0.27 -12.33
N ASP A 148 -4.09 -1.57 -12.41
CA ASP A 148 -3.46 -2.58 -11.55
C ASP A 148 -1.93 -2.62 -11.75
N GLU A 149 -1.47 -2.58 -13.01
CA GLU A 149 -0.03 -2.45 -13.33
C GLU A 149 0.58 -1.16 -12.74
N TRP A 150 -0.10 -0.02 -12.88
CA TRP A 150 0.36 1.26 -12.34
C TRP A 150 0.45 1.25 -10.81
N GLU A 151 -0.59 0.71 -10.17
CA GLU A 151 -0.62 0.56 -8.72
C GLU A 151 0.56 -0.28 -8.22
N LYS A 152 0.83 -1.41 -8.86
CA LYS A 152 1.96 -2.28 -8.52
C LYS A 152 3.31 -1.58 -8.70
N ILE A 153 3.50 -0.85 -9.80
CA ILE A 153 4.73 -0.07 -10.04
C ILE A 153 4.91 0.98 -8.95
N ILE A 154 3.85 1.76 -8.64
CA ILE A 154 3.91 2.81 -7.63
C ILE A 154 4.16 2.21 -6.24
N THR A 155 3.42 1.17 -5.87
CA THR A 155 3.61 0.45 -4.60
C THR A 155 5.04 -0.11 -4.50
N GLY A 156 5.55 -0.69 -5.59
CA GLY A 156 6.93 -1.16 -5.66
C GLY A 156 7.93 -0.05 -5.37
N PHE A 157 7.79 1.12 -5.99
CA PHE A 157 8.63 2.29 -5.67
C PHE A 157 8.52 2.68 -4.20
N MET A 158 7.31 2.67 -3.63
CA MET A 158 7.10 3.04 -2.23
C MET A 158 7.73 2.06 -1.26
N TYR A 159 7.80 0.78 -1.60
CA TYR A 159 8.56 -0.20 -0.82
C TYR A 159 10.07 0.06 -0.80
N TYR A 160 10.63 0.68 -1.86
CA TYR A 160 12.04 1.03 -1.90
C TYR A 160 12.34 2.41 -1.30
N TYR A 161 11.48 3.41 -1.55
CA TYR A 161 11.80 4.80 -1.25
C TYR A 161 11.09 5.35 -0.01
N GLY A 162 9.93 4.80 0.34
CA GLY A 162 9.10 5.24 1.47
C GLY A 162 8.50 6.63 1.33
N PHE A 163 9.27 7.58 0.81
CA PHE A 163 8.89 8.98 0.69
C PHE A 163 9.55 9.59 -0.55
N ILE A 164 8.76 10.25 -1.40
CA ILE A 164 9.25 10.80 -2.67
C ILE A 164 8.37 11.95 -3.14
N GLU A 165 8.98 12.98 -3.72
CA GLU A 165 8.24 14.04 -4.41
C GLU A 165 7.44 13.46 -5.59
N THR A 166 6.16 13.87 -5.72
CA THR A 166 5.25 13.31 -6.74
C THR A 166 5.74 13.52 -8.17
N ARG A 167 6.40 14.65 -8.47
CA ARG A 167 7.01 14.90 -9.80
C ARG A 167 8.19 13.97 -10.09
N THR A 168 9.00 13.71 -9.08
CA THR A 168 10.11 12.75 -9.19
C THR A 168 9.58 11.33 -9.37
N LEU A 169 8.56 10.92 -8.60
CA LEU A 169 7.89 9.63 -8.77
C LEU A 169 7.30 9.48 -10.17
N TYR A 170 6.62 10.50 -10.69
CA TYR A 170 6.10 10.51 -12.05
C TYR A 170 7.20 10.29 -13.09
N SER A 171 8.33 11.00 -12.95
CA SER A 171 9.47 10.85 -13.87
C SER A 171 10.05 9.44 -13.87
N LEU A 172 10.14 8.80 -12.69
CA LEU A 172 10.59 7.41 -12.56
C LEU A 172 9.55 6.43 -13.11
N PHE A 173 8.27 6.69 -12.85
CA PHE A 173 7.16 5.90 -13.38
C PHE A 173 7.15 5.85 -14.91
N LEU A 174 7.30 7.01 -15.59
CA LEU A 174 7.36 7.07 -17.04
C LEU A 174 8.53 6.24 -17.63
N LYS A 175 9.70 6.30 -16.98
CA LYS A 175 10.88 5.54 -17.41
C LYS A 175 10.68 4.03 -17.36
N VAL A 176 9.91 3.56 -16.38
CA VAL A 176 9.70 2.13 -16.12
C VAL A 176 8.48 1.59 -16.86
N SER A 177 7.35 2.28 -16.78
CA SER A 177 6.07 1.83 -17.39
C SER A 177 6.06 1.91 -18.91
N LYS A 178 6.93 2.74 -19.52
CA LYS A 178 6.94 3.04 -20.95
C LYS A 178 5.60 3.53 -21.49
N LYS A 179 4.73 4.03 -20.63
CA LYS A 179 3.41 4.59 -20.98
C LYS A 179 3.50 6.10 -21.06
N VAL A 180 2.68 6.68 -21.93
CA VAL A 180 2.52 8.13 -22.02
C VAL A 180 1.25 8.50 -21.24
N ILE A 181 1.42 9.26 -20.18
CA ILE A 181 0.33 9.79 -19.33
C ILE A 181 0.71 11.20 -18.94
N SER A 182 -0.26 12.11 -18.81
CA SER A 182 0.02 13.46 -18.27
C SER A 182 0.35 13.39 -16.76
N TYR A 183 1.02 14.42 -16.25
CA TYR A 183 1.29 14.50 -14.81
C TYR A 183 -0.01 14.66 -14.02
N GLU A 184 -0.97 15.40 -14.57
CA GLU A 184 -2.29 15.64 -13.99
C GLU A 184 -3.08 14.34 -13.83
N ASP A 185 -3.12 13.51 -14.87
CA ASP A 185 -3.80 12.19 -14.82
C ASP A 185 -3.11 11.23 -13.85
N PHE A 186 -1.77 11.22 -13.85
CA PHE A 186 -0.99 10.44 -12.89
C PHE A 186 -1.27 10.86 -11.46
N LEU A 187 -1.27 12.16 -11.18
CA LEU A 187 -1.56 12.70 -9.86
C LEU A 187 -3.00 12.42 -9.42
N LEU A 188 -3.96 12.54 -10.36
CA LEU A 188 -5.35 12.17 -10.12
C LEU A 188 -5.47 10.69 -9.73
N PHE A 189 -4.80 9.80 -10.48
CA PHE A 189 -4.76 8.37 -10.16
C PHE A 189 -4.24 8.12 -8.74
N ILE A 190 -3.11 8.71 -8.37
CA ILE A 190 -2.56 8.57 -7.01
C ILE A 190 -3.56 9.10 -5.97
N LYS A 191 -4.12 10.30 -6.17
CA LYS A 191 -5.07 10.92 -5.23
C LYS A 191 -6.30 10.05 -5.03
N CYS A 192 -6.87 9.51 -6.10
CA CYS A 192 -8.00 8.60 -6.01
C CYS A 192 -7.63 7.32 -5.24
N ARG A 193 -6.47 6.71 -5.52
CA ARG A 193 -6.02 5.49 -4.83
C ARG A 193 -5.70 5.72 -3.37
N THR A 194 -5.03 6.81 -3.00
CA THR A 194 -4.72 7.13 -1.59
C THR A 194 -5.94 7.43 -0.75
N SER A 195 -7.01 7.95 -1.38
CA SER A 195 -8.27 8.20 -0.67
C SER A 195 -8.93 6.91 -0.18
N LEU A 196 -8.68 5.81 -0.85
CA LEU A 196 -9.41 4.55 -0.69
C LEU A 196 -8.53 3.39 -0.25
N TRP A 197 -7.36 3.29 -0.86
CA TRP A 197 -6.45 2.18 -0.62
C TRP A 197 -5.29 2.63 0.27
N PRO A 198 -5.02 1.92 1.39
CA PRO A 198 -4.04 2.40 2.36
C PRO A 198 -2.59 2.14 1.91
N PHE A 199 -2.25 2.38 0.65
CA PHE A 199 -0.87 2.18 0.22
C PHE A 199 0.01 3.43 0.35
N GLY A 200 -0.58 4.60 0.65
CA GLY A 200 0.16 5.81 0.91
C GLY A 200 -0.72 7.02 1.18
N ALA A 201 -0.09 8.16 1.41
CA ALA A 201 -0.72 9.45 1.59
C ALA A 201 0.02 10.53 0.80
N ILE A 202 -0.70 11.56 0.35
CA ILE A 202 -0.10 12.76 -0.23
C ILE A 202 0.04 13.79 0.87
N LEU A 203 1.27 14.24 1.09
CA LEU A 203 1.60 15.33 1.99
C LEU A 203 1.96 16.57 1.17
N LYS A 204 1.46 17.71 1.60
CA LYS A 204 1.82 19.01 1.02
C LYS A 204 2.83 19.69 1.92
N ASP A 205 3.97 20.01 1.35
CA ASP A 205 4.93 20.89 2.02
C ASP A 205 4.38 22.32 2.01
N THR A 206 4.16 22.87 3.20
CA THR A 206 3.64 24.23 3.37
C THR A 206 4.64 25.31 2.98
N PHE A 207 5.95 25.01 2.99
CA PHE A 207 7.01 25.97 2.68
C PHE A 207 7.35 25.99 1.19
N GLU A 208 7.55 24.83 0.57
CA GLU A 208 8.03 24.71 -0.82
C GLU A 208 6.89 24.48 -1.81
N LYS A 209 5.65 24.31 -1.34
CA LYS A 209 4.46 23.95 -2.15
C LYS A 209 4.60 22.66 -2.96
N ASN A 210 5.57 21.82 -2.61
CA ASN A 210 5.77 20.53 -3.23
C ASN A 210 4.80 19.51 -2.63
N GLU A 211 4.34 18.59 -3.47
CA GLU A 211 3.54 17.44 -3.01
C GLU A 211 4.45 16.21 -2.93
N TYR A 212 4.41 15.53 -1.80
CA TYR A 212 5.15 14.29 -1.55
C TYR A 212 4.21 13.12 -1.41
N PHE A 213 4.60 11.98 -1.92
CA PHE A 213 3.90 10.73 -1.71
C PHE A 213 4.63 9.93 -0.64
N GLN A 214 3.89 9.56 0.42
CA GLN A 214 4.39 8.84 1.58
C GLN A 214 3.81 7.43 1.62
N TYR A 215 4.67 6.43 1.85
CA TYR A 215 4.25 5.08 2.17
C TYR A 215 3.74 4.97 3.61
N LEU A 216 2.69 4.16 3.84
CA LEU A 216 2.05 4.04 5.17
C LEU A 216 2.99 3.60 6.29
N ASN A 217 4.00 2.80 5.97
CA ASN A 217 4.95 2.29 6.96
C ASN A 217 6.12 3.24 7.24
N VAL A 218 6.06 4.48 6.77
CA VAL A 218 6.99 5.54 7.18
C VAL A 218 6.56 6.06 8.54
N GLU A 219 7.39 5.85 9.56
CA GLU A 219 7.07 6.17 10.96
C GLU A 219 7.15 7.67 11.25
N ASN A 220 8.11 8.37 10.64
CA ASN A 220 8.31 9.80 10.82
C ASN A 220 8.58 10.50 9.48
N PRO A 221 7.54 10.99 8.79
CA PRO A 221 7.68 11.63 7.49
C PRO A 221 8.47 12.94 7.54
N ASP A 222 8.34 13.74 8.59
CA ASP A 222 9.02 15.03 8.71
C ASP A 222 10.54 14.83 8.83
N MET A 223 10.95 13.90 9.66
CA MET A 223 12.36 13.53 9.80
C MET A 223 12.91 12.95 8.49
N LEU A 224 12.13 12.12 7.80
CA LEU A 224 12.54 11.55 6.53
C LEU A 224 12.66 12.62 5.43
N LEU A 225 11.76 13.61 5.41
CA LEU A 225 11.85 14.75 4.50
C LEU A 225 13.16 15.52 4.72
N GLU A 226 13.53 15.76 5.98
CA GLU A 226 14.80 16.42 6.31
C GLU A 226 16.00 15.60 5.82
N TYR A 227 16.03 14.30 6.03
CA TYR A 227 17.08 13.42 5.51
C TYR A 227 17.15 13.42 3.98
N VAL A 228 16.01 13.38 3.29
CA VAL A 228 15.95 13.44 1.82
C VAL A 228 16.55 14.75 1.31
N ARG A 229 16.32 15.88 2.01
CA ARG A 229 16.92 17.18 1.71
C ARG A 229 18.44 17.19 1.97
N GLN A 230 18.88 16.69 3.11
CA GLN A 230 20.33 16.58 3.42
C GLN A 230 21.08 15.71 2.39
N HIS A 231 20.39 14.77 1.76
CA HIS A 231 20.92 13.88 0.72
C HIS A 231 20.44 14.29 -0.69
N GLU A 232 20.23 15.58 -0.96
CA GLU A 232 19.74 16.07 -2.25
C GLU A 232 20.57 15.55 -3.44
N ASN A 233 21.90 15.53 -3.29
CA ASN A 233 22.83 15.04 -4.29
C ASN A 233 22.92 13.50 -4.44
N LEU A 234 22.15 12.75 -3.64
CA LEU A 234 21.99 11.31 -3.80
C LEU A 234 20.81 11.05 -4.74
N PRO A 235 21.03 10.49 -5.94
CA PRO A 235 19.91 10.12 -6.81
C PRO A 235 19.12 8.97 -6.20
N TYR A 236 17.84 8.87 -6.54
CA TYR A 236 17.07 7.68 -6.21
C TYR A 236 17.70 6.46 -6.93
N LYS A 237 17.78 5.34 -6.21
CA LYS A 237 18.32 4.09 -6.77
C LYS A 237 17.47 3.66 -7.97
N PRO A 238 18.06 3.41 -9.14
CA PRO A 238 17.30 2.85 -10.27
C PRO A 238 16.79 1.46 -9.93
N ILE A 239 15.47 1.23 -10.05
CA ILE A 239 14.84 -0.06 -9.81
C ILE A 239 14.24 -0.55 -11.12
N LYS A 240 14.42 -1.83 -11.44
CA LYS A 240 13.85 -2.44 -12.63
C LYS A 240 12.37 -2.74 -12.44
N LEU A 241 11.61 -2.77 -13.53
CA LEU A 241 10.17 -3.10 -13.51
C LEU A 241 9.91 -4.45 -12.82
N GLU A 242 10.68 -5.46 -13.15
CA GLU A 242 10.56 -6.81 -12.56
C GLU A 242 10.72 -6.81 -11.04
N ASP A 243 11.61 -5.97 -10.50
CA ASP A 243 11.84 -5.84 -9.05
C ASP A 243 10.69 -5.11 -8.37
N LEU A 244 10.14 -4.06 -9.03
CA LEU A 244 8.96 -3.32 -8.51
C LEU A 244 7.74 -4.23 -8.44
N MET A 245 7.46 -4.98 -9.52
CA MET A 245 6.34 -5.91 -9.58
C MET A 245 6.49 -7.01 -8.54
N TYR A 246 7.69 -7.62 -8.44
CA TYR A 246 7.94 -8.68 -7.47
C TYR A 246 7.69 -8.23 -6.02
N VAL A 247 8.28 -7.10 -5.61
CA VAL A 247 8.15 -6.63 -4.22
C VAL A 247 6.73 -6.15 -3.90
N SER A 248 6.01 -5.66 -4.89
CA SER A 248 4.60 -5.29 -4.75
C SER A 248 3.72 -6.52 -4.50
N ASP A 249 3.87 -7.56 -5.30
CA ASP A 249 3.13 -8.82 -5.13
C ASP A 249 3.49 -9.54 -3.81
N ALA A 250 4.73 -9.42 -3.37
CA ALA A 250 5.22 -9.96 -2.09
C ALA A 250 4.95 -9.06 -0.87
N ALA A 251 4.05 -8.09 -0.99
CA ALA A 251 3.66 -7.16 0.07
C ALA A 251 4.85 -6.50 0.80
N GLY A 252 5.89 -6.13 0.04
CA GLY A 252 7.08 -5.47 0.54
C GLY A 252 8.17 -6.39 1.11
N ILE A 253 8.01 -7.71 0.99
CA ILE A 253 9.01 -8.69 1.41
C ILE A 253 9.71 -9.23 0.16
N ASP A 254 10.95 -8.81 -0.08
CA ASP A 254 11.74 -9.36 -1.17
C ASP A 254 12.69 -10.44 -0.65
N ASN A 255 12.33 -11.69 -0.89
CA ASN A 255 13.12 -12.86 -0.47
C ASN A 255 14.49 -12.96 -1.16
N ARG A 256 14.74 -12.16 -2.21
CA ARG A 256 16.04 -12.06 -2.89
C ARG A 256 17.02 -11.16 -2.13
N TRP A 257 16.53 -10.33 -1.20
CA TRP A 257 17.42 -9.59 -0.30
C TRP A 257 18.11 -10.57 0.62
N ARG A 258 19.44 -10.48 0.64
CA ARG A 258 20.28 -11.39 1.40
C ARG A 258 19.90 -11.42 2.88
N GLY A 259 19.66 -12.60 3.42
CA GLY A 259 19.26 -12.85 4.79
C GLY A 259 17.75 -12.95 5.02
N VAL A 260 16.90 -12.48 4.09
CA VAL A 260 15.43 -12.49 4.28
C VAL A 260 14.87 -13.90 4.30
N SER A 261 15.19 -14.72 3.28
CA SER A 261 14.77 -16.12 3.22
C SER A 261 15.36 -16.94 4.37
N GLU A 262 16.63 -16.74 4.67
CA GLU A 262 17.32 -17.42 5.78
C GLU A 262 16.64 -17.13 7.12
N LEU A 263 16.30 -15.87 7.38
CA LEU A 263 15.61 -15.49 8.60
C LEU A 263 14.20 -16.09 8.70
N GLY A 264 13.45 -16.08 7.61
CA GLY A 264 12.13 -16.71 7.55
C GLY A 264 12.19 -18.21 7.83
N ASN A 265 13.13 -18.91 7.20
CA ASN A 265 13.33 -20.34 7.42
C ASN A 265 13.79 -20.67 8.85
N LEU A 266 14.69 -19.86 9.44
CA LEU A 266 15.09 -20.03 10.83
C LEU A 266 13.89 -19.90 11.80
N PHE A 267 13.00 -18.95 11.56
CA PHE A 267 11.80 -18.80 12.37
C PHE A 267 10.85 -19.99 12.25
N ILE A 268 10.68 -20.53 11.04
CA ILE A 268 9.78 -21.66 10.79
C ILE A 268 10.44 -22.97 11.24
N ASP A 269 11.62 -23.30 10.68
CA ASP A 269 12.21 -24.62 10.79
C ASP A 269 12.92 -24.88 12.11
N LYS A 270 13.52 -23.83 12.70
CA LYS A 270 14.33 -23.93 13.93
C LYS A 270 13.61 -23.44 15.19
N MET A 271 12.67 -22.48 15.03
CA MET A 271 11.94 -21.92 16.18
C MET A 271 10.48 -22.39 16.23
N GLY A 272 10.02 -23.20 15.26
CA GLY A 272 8.69 -23.79 15.22
C GLY A 272 7.57 -22.77 15.06
N LEU A 273 7.84 -21.56 14.55
CA LEU A 273 6.80 -20.59 14.29
C LEU A 273 5.98 -21.00 13.07
N ASN A 274 4.67 -20.78 13.12
CA ASN A 274 3.88 -20.94 11.92
C ASN A 274 4.23 -19.85 10.88
N TYR A 275 3.92 -20.13 9.61
CA TYR A 275 4.24 -19.25 8.49
C TYR A 275 3.78 -17.80 8.70
N TYR A 276 2.57 -17.60 9.22
CA TYR A 276 2.02 -16.27 9.47
C TYR A 276 2.85 -15.47 10.48
N ARG A 277 3.16 -16.07 11.64
CA ARG A 277 3.98 -15.42 12.68
C ARG A 277 5.38 -15.10 12.20
N ALA A 278 6.01 -16.04 11.47
CA ALA A 278 7.32 -15.83 10.87
C ALA A 278 7.30 -14.65 9.88
N THR A 279 6.31 -14.60 9.00
CA THR A 279 6.13 -13.50 8.03
C THR A 279 5.94 -12.16 8.72
N VAL A 280 5.11 -12.08 9.76
CA VAL A 280 4.89 -10.85 10.55
C VAL A 280 6.18 -10.37 11.20
N LEU A 281 6.97 -11.28 11.79
CA LEU A 281 8.26 -10.91 12.40
C LEU A 281 9.27 -10.40 11.38
N VAL A 282 9.44 -11.11 10.26
CA VAL A 282 10.32 -10.67 9.16
C VAL A 282 9.88 -9.29 8.67
N ARG A 283 8.59 -9.10 8.40
CA ARG A 283 8.05 -7.81 7.94
C ARG A 283 8.30 -6.68 8.94
N THR A 284 8.12 -6.95 10.23
CA THR A 284 8.40 -5.97 11.30
C THR A 284 9.86 -5.53 11.27
N LEU A 285 10.80 -6.47 11.20
CA LEU A 285 12.23 -6.15 11.12
C LEU A 285 12.57 -5.38 9.84
N LEU A 286 11.99 -5.74 8.70
CA LEU A 286 12.17 -5.01 7.44
C LEU A 286 11.66 -3.56 7.54
N ILE A 287 10.49 -3.34 8.15
CA ILE A 287 9.94 -1.99 8.37
C ILE A 287 10.88 -1.17 9.27
N MET A 288 11.36 -1.73 10.37
CA MET A 288 12.33 -1.06 11.25
C MET A 288 13.60 -0.67 10.50
N ILE A 289 14.17 -1.58 9.69
CA ILE A 289 15.37 -1.32 8.89
C ILE A 289 15.13 -0.19 7.89
N LYS A 290 14.01 -0.23 7.18
CA LYS A 290 13.63 0.78 6.17
C LYS A 290 13.46 2.17 6.79
N ASN A 291 12.95 2.25 8.01
CA ASN A 291 12.82 3.50 8.79
C ASN A 291 14.13 3.93 9.51
N GLY A 292 15.26 3.31 9.19
CA GLY A 292 16.55 3.76 9.70
C GLY A 292 16.89 3.28 11.12
N SER A 293 16.14 2.33 11.69
CA SER A 293 16.46 1.79 13.03
C SER A 293 17.90 1.29 13.13
N SER A 294 18.51 1.48 14.30
CA SER A 294 19.87 1.00 14.56
C SER A 294 19.91 -0.53 14.71
N TYR A 295 21.08 -1.11 14.56
CA TYR A 295 21.26 -2.56 14.72
C TYR A 295 20.93 -3.03 16.14
N GLU A 296 21.24 -2.22 17.15
CA GLU A 296 20.95 -2.49 18.57
C GLU A 296 19.43 -2.65 18.81
N LYS A 297 18.60 -1.75 18.23
CA LYS A 297 17.14 -1.86 18.31
C LYS A 297 16.59 -3.13 17.68
N LEU A 298 17.19 -3.57 16.57
CA LEU A 298 16.82 -4.86 15.96
C LEU A 298 17.19 -6.03 16.85
N GLN A 299 18.38 -5.99 17.48
CA GLN A 299 18.81 -7.02 18.43
C GLN A 299 17.89 -7.07 19.65
N GLU A 300 17.49 -5.93 20.20
CA GLU A 300 16.51 -5.85 21.28
C GLU A 300 15.19 -6.52 20.89
N LYS A 301 14.67 -6.22 19.69
CA LYS A 301 13.44 -6.82 19.19
C LYS A 301 13.54 -8.34 19.05
N VAL A 302 14.68 -8.84 18.59
CA VAL A 302 14.93 -10.28 18.43
C VAL A 302 15.21 -10.95 19.78
N SER A 303 15.82 -10.26 20.73
CA SER A 303 16.15 -10.83 22.06
C SER A 303 14.92 -11.22 22.90
N ILE A 304 13.75 -10.68 22.57
CA ILE A 304 12.47 -11.05 23.21
C ILE A 304 12.04 -12.47 22.83
N LEU A 305 12.55 -13.00 21.71
CA LEU A 305 12.23 -14.35 21.26
C LEU A 305 12.94 -15.39 22.13
N SER A 306 12.23 -16.47 22.43
CA SER A 306 12.81 -17.62 23.13
C SER A 306 13.61 -18.48 22.15
N PHE A 307 14.85 -18.76 22.45
CA PHE A 307 15.72 -19.62 21.66
C PHE A 307 16.00 -20.93 22.40
N GLU A 308 15.88 -22.06 21.72
CA GLU A 308 16.15 -23.38 22.29
C GLU A 308 17.63 -23.55 22.70
N ASN A 309 18.53 -22.93 21.94
CA ASN A 309 19.98 -23.01 22.21
C ASN A 309 20.73 -21.77 21.68
N ALA A 310 21.99 -21.64 22.05
CA ALA A 310 22.87 -20.54 21.66
C ALA A 310 23.14 -20.51 20.14
N GLN A 311 23.23 -21.68 19.49
CA GLN A 311 23.52 -21.76 18.06
C GLN A 311 22.39 -21.14 17.22
N ILE A 312 21.12 -21.46 17.50
CA ILE A 312 19.97 -20.86 16.81
C ILE A 312 19.97 -19.35 17.01
N ARG A 313 20.29 -18.86 18.22
CA ARG A 313 20.42 -17.43 18.48
C ARG A 313 21.47 -16.78 17.60
N GLU A 314 22.65 -17.39 17.46
CA GLU A 314 23.72 -16.86 16.60
C GLU A 314 23.32 -16.84 15.13
N GLU A 315 22.71 -17.91 14.62
CA GLU A 315 22.22 -18.00 13.25
C GLU A 315 21.19 -16.88 12.96
N VAL A 316 20.23 -16.66 13.86
CA VAL A 316 19.24 -15.58 13.73
C VAL A 316 19.91 -14.20 13.77
N GLN A 317 20.85 -13.97 14.69
CA GLN A 317 21.59 -12.71 14.77
C GLN A 317 22.41 -12.45 13.50
N GLN A 318 23.01 -13.48 12.90
CA GLN A 318 23.72 -13.38 11.63
C GLN A 318 22.78 -13.02 10.49
N ALA A 319 21.63 -13.67 10.37
CA ALA A 319 20.61 -13.35 9.36
C ALA A 319 20.09 -11.91 9.54
N VAL A 320 19.80 -11.48 10.77
CA VAL A 320 19.42 -10.10 11.10
C VAL A 320 20.50 -9.11 10.66
N ARG A 321 21.77 -9.41 10.88
CA ARG A 321 22.88 -8.55 10.42
C ARG A 321 22.92 -8.46 8.91
N GLN A 322 22.67 -9.56 8.20
CA GLN A 322 22.62 -9.56 6.72
C GLN A 322 21.50 -8.70 6.20
N ILE A 323 20.26 -8.83 6.72
CA ILE A 323 19.15 -7.98 6.30
C ILE A 323 19.41 -6.51 6.64
N PHE A 324 19.99 -6.20 7.79
CA PHE A 324 20.34 -4.84 8.21
C PHE A 324 21.26 -4.13 7.20
N GLU A 325 22.27 -4.84 6.67
CA GLU A 325 23.21 -4.26 5.71
C GLU A 325 22.66 -4.23 4.26
N ASN A 326 21.76 -5.15 3.88
CA ASN A 326 21.38 -5.36 2.48
C ASN A 326 19.96 -4.92 2.12
N VAL A 327 19.08 -4.68 3.08
CA VAL A 327 17.72 -4.17 2.81
C VAL A 327 17.77 -2.66 2.51
N PRO A 328 16.98 -2.18 1.53
CA PRO A 328 16.86 -0.76 1.22
C PRO A 328 16.41 0.06 2.43
N VAL A 329 16.95 1.28 2.57
CA VAL A 329 16.62 2.23 3.63
C VAL A 329 16.02 3.48 3.00
N PHE A 330 14.95 4.01 3.57
CA PHE A 330 14.21 5.14 3.00
C PHE A 330 15.07 6.42 2.94
N GLU A 331 15.83 6.72 3.99
CA GLU A 331 16.72 7.87 4.04
C GLU A 331 17.82 7.84 2.97
N TYR A 332 18.17 6.65 2.48
CA TYR A 332 19.15 6.47 1.40
C TYR A 332 18.49 6.31 0.03
N LYS A 333 17.25 6.75 -0.14
CA LYS A 333 16.56 6.76 -1.44
C LYS A 333 16.58 5.40 -2.16
N GLY A 334 16.34 4.33 -1.38
CA GLY A 334 16.27 2.95 -1.89
C GLY A 334 17.59 2.20 -1.94
N TYR A 335 18.71 2.81 -1.58
CA TYR A 335 19.96 2.08 -1.38
C TYR A 335 19.98 1.39 -0.02
N SER A 336 20.65 0.23 0.05
CA SER A 336 20.97 -0.39 1.33
C SER A 336 22.17 0.29 2.00
N ARG A 337 22.39 -0.01 3.30
CA ARG A 337 23.55 0.52 4.02
C ARG A 337 24.87 0.13 3.37
N ALA A 338 24.99 -1.11 2.91
CA ALA A 338 26.19 -1.60 2.22
C ALA A 338 26.41 -0.89 0.87
N GLU A 339 25.33 -0.62 0.11
CA GLU A 339 25.41 0.12 -1.16
C GLU A 339 25.76 1.58 -0.92
N TYR A 340 25.12 2.24 0.05
CA TYR A 340 25.39 3.64 0.39
C TYR A 340 26.84 3.87 0.84
N LYS A 341 27.38 2.99 1.70
CA LYS A 341 28.80 3.02 2.10
C LYS A 341 29.72 2.95 0.90
N ARG A 342 29.45 2.05 -0.07
CA ARG A 342 30.25 1.91 -1.31
C ARG A 342 30.19 3.18 -2.17
N LEU A 343 29.01 3.76 -2.36
CA LEU A 343 28.84 5.01 -3.12
C LEU A 343 29.58 6.17 -2.48
N SER A 344 29.51 6.33 -1.18
CA SER A 344 30.19 7.36 -0.41
C SER A 344 31.72 7.23 -0.53
N TYR A 345 32.24 6.01 -0.43
CA TYR A 345 33.66 5.74 -0.62
C TYR A 345 34.13 6.08 -2.04
N GLN A 346 33.38 5.69 -3.07
CA GLN A 346 33.71 6.01 -4.46
C GLN A 346 33.72 7.53 -4.73
N LYS A 347 32.76 8.28 -4.14
CA LYS A 347 32.77 9.75 -4.22
C LYS A 347 34.02 10.36 -3.59
N GLN A 348 34.45 9.85 -2.44
CA GLN A 348 35.69 10.31 -1.78
C GLN A 348 36.92 10.03 -2.62
N LEU A 349 37.02 8.84 -3.22
CA LEU A 349 38.12 8.49 -4.10
C LEU A 349 38.20 9.41 -5.35
N LYS A 350 37.03 9.70 -5.96
CA LYS A 350 36.99 10.62 -7.10
C LYS A 350 37.46 12.03 -6.71
N LYS A 351 36.96 12.57 -5.57
CA LYS A 351 37.39 13.87 -5.05
C LYS A 351 38.91 13.91 -4.81
N ARG A 352 39.49 12.86 -4.20
CA ARG A 352 40.95 12.77 -3.99
C ARG A 352 41.71 12.77 -5.32
N LYS A 353 41.30 11.97 -6.30
CA LYS A 353 41.92 11.94 -7.63
C LYS A 353 41.90 13.31 -8.32
N THR A 354 40.77 14.00 -8.29
CA THR A 354 40.66 15.35 -8.87
C THR A 354 41.56 16.35 -8.16
N LEU A 355 41.68 16.29 -6.83
CA LEU A 355 42.61 17.14 -6.08
C LEU A 355 44.09 16.86 -6.46
N PHE A 356 44.50 15.61 -6.61
CA PHE A 356 45.85 15.25 -7.04
C PHE A 356 46.14 15.71 -8.47
N THR A 357 45.16 15.59 -9.38
CA THR A 357 45.35 16.07 -10.78
C THR A 357 45.51 17.59 -10.86
N ILE A 358 44.84 18.35 -9.97
CA ILE A 358 44.96 19.81 -9.90
C ILE A 358 46.34 20.21 -9.32
N ILE A 359 46.88 19.44 -8.40
CA ILE A 359 48.23 19.73 -7.80
C ILE A 359 49.37 19.41 -8.78
N ASP A 360 49.26 18.34 -9.58
CA ASP A 360 50.27 17.97 -10.56
C ASP A 360 50.23 18.83 -11.84
N GLY A 361 49.03 19.38 -12.20
CA GLY A 361 48.87 20.26 -13.36
C GLY A 361 49.33 21.72 -13.14
N GLY A 362 49.87 22.06 -11.98
CA GLY A 362 50.39 23.39 -11.65
C GLY A 362 51.93 23.54 -11.77
N LYS A 363 52.59 22.60 -12.44
CA LYS A 363 54.02 22.69 -12.75
C LYS A 363 54.19 22.66 -14.26
N GLU A 364 53.93 23.80 -14.93
CA GLU A 364 54.52 24.23 -16.19
C GLU A 364 54.93 25.70 -16.06
#